data_c76d4280ff64af948f53ace3ba02eca3
#
_entry.id   c76d4280ff64af948f53ace3ba02eca3
#
_cell.length_a   1.000
_cell.length_b   1.000
_cell.length_c   1.000
_cell.angle_alpha   90.00
_cell.angle_beta   90.00
_cell.angle_gamma   90.00
#
_symmetry.space_group_name_H-M   'P 1'
#
loop_
_entity.id
_entity.type
_entity.pdbx_description
1 polymer ?
#
loop_
_entity_poly.entity_id
_entity_poly.type
_entity_poly.pdbx_seq_one_letter_code
_entity_poly.pdbx_strand_id
1 'polypeptide(L)'
;MLWNRVKRGNIRNIRDPQSAFAPLARHLETFAESTVYPNEGLVVLNARGSSLAQMLYFIDQGIPVAAYTGEGQYLILCGFDQYNVTVFDPQTGELYKAGLNDSTEFFRARENDFICAVSLP
;
A
#
# COMPACT_ATOMS: atom_id res chain seq x y z
N MET A 1 10.01 10.06 14.07
CA MET A 1 9.70 10.34 12.65
C MET A 1 9.95 9.09 11.80
N LEU A 2 9.19 8.93 10.74
CA LEU A 2 9.29 7.75 9.86
C LEU A 2 10.72 7.56 9.32
N TRP A 3 11.35 8.62 8.86
CA TRP A 3 12.70 8.56 8.31
C TRP A 3 13.72 7.99 9.30
N ASN A 4 13.63 8.36 10.57
CA ASN A 4 14.53 7.82 11.59
C ASN A 4 14.30 6.33 11.83
N ARG A 5 13.05 5.88 11.72
CA ARG A 5 12.71 4.46 11.86
C ARG A 5 13.27 3.64 10.71
N VAL A 6 13.16 4.16 9.49
CA VAL A 6 13.73 3.52 8.31
C VAL A 6 15.24 3.42 8.43
N LYS A 7 15.90 4.50 8.83
CA LYS A 7 17.36 4.54 9.00
C LYS A 7 17.86 3.54 10.03
N ARG A 8 17.10 3.32 11.09
CA ARG A 8 17.48 2.38 12.14
C ARG A 8 17.11 0.93 11.84
N GLY A 9 16.53 0.69 10.66
CA GLY A 9 16.14 -0.63 10.25
C GLY A 9 14.90 -1.18 10.97
N ASN A 10 14.10 -0.31 11.57
CA ASN A 10 12.84 -0.72 12.16
C ASN A 10 11.92 -1.28 11.09
N ILE A 11 11.36 -2.45 11.38
CA ILE A 11 10.47 -3.15 10.44
C ILE A 11 9.03 -2.90 10.90
N ARG A 12 8.18 -2.52 9.94
CA ARG A 12 6.75 -2.40 10.19
C ARG A 12 6.03 -3.26 9.16
N ASN A 13 5.42 -4.35 9.64
CA ASN A 13 4.70 -5.27 8.76
C ASN A 13 3.26 -5.44 9.23
N ILE A 14 2.34 -5.42 8.28
CA ILE A 14 0.95 -5.76 8.52
C ILE A 14 0.86 -7.27 8.58
N ARG A 15 0.30 -7.82 9.65
CA ARG A 15 0.31 -9.25 9.95
C ARG A 15 -0.40 -10.10 8.93
N ASP A 16 -1.55 -9.64 8.49
CA ASP A 16 -2.40 -10.39 7.56
C ASP A 16 -2.79 -9.45 6.41
N PRO A 17 -1.91 -9.31 5.41
CA PRO A 17 -2.17 -8.38 4.32
C PRO A 17 -3.41 -8.72 3.52
N GLN A 18 -3.76 -9.99 3.39
CA GLN A 18 -4.94 -10.41 2.65
C GLN A 18 -6.22 -9.94 3.34
N SER A 19 -6.34 -10.15 4.65
CA SER A 19 -7.50 -9.68 5.41
C SER A 19 -7.53 -8.16 5.51
N ALA A 20 -6.39 -7.53 5.69
CA ALA A 20 -6.29 -6.07 5.75
C ALA A 20 -6.70 -5.42 4.43
N PHE A 21 -6.41 -6.08 3.30
CA PHE A 21 -6.73 -5.59 1.98
C PHE A 21 -8.19 -5.86 1.58
N ALA A 22 -8.83 -6.87 2.15
CA ALA A 22 -10.17 -7.30 1.74
C ALA A 22 -11.20 -6.16 1.68
N PRO A 23 -11.27 -5.22 2.63
CA PRO A 23 -12.21 -4.10 2.52
C PRO A 23 -11.96 -3.21 1.31
N LEU A 24 -10.70 -3.00 0.95
CA LEU A 24 -10.33 -2.20 -0.21
C LEU A 24 -10.60 -2.92 -1.51
N ALA A 25 -10.39 -4.24 -1.55
CA ALA A 25 -10.57 -5.06 -2.75
C ALA A 25 -11.96 -4.91 -3.36
N ARG A 26 -12.98 -4.73 -2.53
CA ARG A 26 -14.37 -4.61 -2.99
C ARG A 26 -14.63 -3.36 -3.81
N HIS A 27 -13.78 -2.35 -3.70
CA HIS A 27 -13.98 -1.04 -4.32
C HIS A 27 -13.04 -0.76 -5.49
N LEU A 28 -12.05 -1.63 -5.72
CA LEU A 28 -10.99 -1.35 -6.71
C LEU A 28 -11.50 -1.20 -8.13
N GLU A 29 -12.50 -1.99 -8.54
CA GLU A 29 -12.99 -1.98 -9.92
C GLU A 29 -13.89 -0.78 -10.22
N THR A 30 -14.59 -0.27 -9.22
CA THR A 30 -15.55 0.82 -9.40
C THR A 30 -15.02 2.15 -8.88
N PHE A 31 -13.82 2.12 -8.29
CA PHE A 31 -13.24 3.27 -7.62
C PHE A 31 -12.59 4.21 -8.65
N ALA A 32 -13.02 5.46 -8.67
CA ALA A 32 -12.46 6.48 -9.56
C ALA A 32 -11.78 7.62 -8.79
N GLU A 33 -12.29 7.93 -7.61
CA GLU A 33 -11.77 9.03 -6.79
C GLU A 33 -12.02 8.73 -5.31
N SER A 34 -11.40 9.50 -4.43
CA SER A 34 -11.56 9.29 -2.98
C SER A 34 -13.01 9.30 -2.58
N THR A 35 -13.46 8.29 -1.84
CA THR A 35 -14.85 8.06 -1.51
C THR A 35 -14.98 7.59 -0.07
N VAL A 36 -16.01 8.10 0.61
CA VAL A 36 -16.39 7.65 1.96
C VAL A 36 -17.49 6.61 1.85
N TYR A 37 -17.31 5.50 2.57
CA TYR A 37 -18.31 4.43 2.67
C TYR A 37 -18.76 4.32 4.13
N PRO A 38 -19.74 5.16 4.56
CA PRO A 38 -20.09 5.25 5.99
C PRO A 38 -20.58 3.95 6.59
N ASN A 39 -21.35 3.15 5.83
CA ASN A 39 -21.90 1.89 6.32
C ASN A 39 -20.83 0.83 6.56
N GLU A 40 -19.66 1.00 5.95
CA GLU A 40 -18.52 0.10 6.12
C GLU A 40 -17.48 0.68 7.08
N GLY A 41 -17.69 1.91 7.55
CA GLY A 41 -16.72 2.59 8.39
C GLY A 41 -15.40 2.84 7.66
N LEU A 42 -15.44 3.15 6.37
CA LEU A 42 -14.27 3.12 5.50
C LEU A 42 -14.17 4.38 4.64
N VAL A 43 -12.95 4.90 4.52
CA VAL A 43 -12.61 5.91 3.51
C VAL A 43 -11.57 5.29 2.57
N VAL A 44 -11.89 5.26 1.28
CA VAL A 44 -10.93 4.82 0.25
C VAL A 44 -10.30 6.07 -0.35
N LEU A 45 -8.98 6.13 -0.28
CA LEU A 45 -8.21 7.30 -0.73
C LEU A 45 -7.51 6.99 -2.05
N ASN A 46 -7.74 7.86 -3.03
CA ASN A 46 -6.95 7.84 -4.26
C ASN A 46 -5.65 8.61 -4.00
N ALA A 47 -4.56 7.86 -3.85
CA ALA A 47 -3.24 8.42 -3.61
C ALA A 47 -2.38 8.43 -4.88
N ARG A 48 -3.00 8.36 -6.05
CA ARG A 48 -2.30 8.36 -7.33
C ARG A 48 -1.42 9.61 -7.47
N GLY A 49 -0.17 9.38 -7.87
CA GLY A 49 0.81 10.45 -8.01
C GLY A 49 1.65 10.70 -6.77
N SER A 50 1.28 10.13 -5.62
CA SER A 50 2.08 10.21 -4.42
C SER A 50 3.33 9.35 -4.58
N SER A 51 4.41 9.69 -3.86
CA SER A 51 5.63 8.88 -3.91
C SER A 51 5.51 7.62 -3.05
N LEU A 52 6.34 6.62 -3.34
CA LEU A 52 6.44 5.45 -2.48
C LEU A 52 6.80 5.87 -1.04
N ALA A 53 7.72 6.82 -0.89
CA ALA A 53 8.11 7.33 0.43
C ALA A 53 6.92 7.85 1.22
N GLN A 54 5.98 8.54 0.55
CA GLN A 54 4.76 9.02 1.20
C GLN A 54 3.84 7.87 1.62
N MET A 55 3.81 6.81 0.82
CA MET A 55 2.99 5.64 1.15
C MET A 55 3.50 4.89 2.38
N LEU A 56 4.80 4.97 2.67
CA LEU A 56 5.36 4.35 3.86
C LEU A 56 4.76 4.90 5.16
N TYR A 57 4.27 6.15 5.16
CA TYR A 57 3.57 6.71 6.32
C TYR A 57 2.30 5.92 6.64
N PHE A 58 1.55 5.53 5.63
CA PHE A 58 0.34 4.71 5.83
C PHE A 58 0.70 3.33 6.33
N ILE A 59 1.71 2.71 5.72
CA ILE A 59 2.16 1.38 6.12
C ILE A 59 2.68 1.39 7.56
N ASP A 60 3.37 2.45 7.96
CA ASP A 60 3.87 2.61 9.32
C ASP A 60 2.74 2.66 10.34
N GLN A 61 1.56 3.09 9.94
CA GLN A 61 0.36 3.13 10.80
C GLN A 61 -0.49 1.87 10.70
N GLY A 62 -0.01 0.85 9.99
CA GLY A 62 -0.74 -0.40 9.85
C GLY A 62 -1.77 -0.37 8.72
N ILE A 63 -1.70 0.61 7.81
CA ILE A 63 -2.64 0.77 6.71
C ILE A 63 -2.00 0.23 5.44
N PRO A 64 -2.54 -0.85 4.83
CA PRO A 64 -1.98 -1.37 3.60
C PRO A 64 -2.23 -0.43 2.42
N VAL A 65 -1.32 -0.44 1.47
CA VAL A 65 -1.44 0.35 0.25
C VAL A 65 -1.50 -0.59 -0.94
N ALA A 66 -2.50 -0.42 -1.79
CA ALA A 66 -2.59 -1.14 -3.06
C ALA A 66 -1.88 -0.32 -4.13
N ALA A 67 -0.99 -0.96 -4.89
CA ALA A 67 -0.27 -0.35 -5.99
C ALA A 67 -0.67 -1.03 -7.29
N TYR A 68 -1.27 -0.27 -8.22
CA TYR A 68 -1.68 -0.79 -9.51
C TYR A 68 -0.46 -1.00 -10.40
N THR A 69 -0.36 -2.19 -10.99
CA THR A 69 0.79 -2.56 -11.81
C THR A 69 0.45 -2.75 -13.29
N GLY A 70 -0.81 -2.56 -13.66
CA GLY A 70 -1.29 -2.72 -15.03
C GLY A 70 -2.15 -3.97 -15.19
N GLU A 71 -2.97 -3.99 -16.26
CA GLU A 71 -3.79 -5.14 -16.62
C GLU A 71 -4.73 -5.61 -15.49
N GLY A 72 -5.24 -4.67 -14.71
CA GLY A 72 -6.17 -4.98 -13.61
C GLY A 72 -5.52 -5.60 -12.39
N GLN A 73 -4.19 -5.59 -12.30
CA GLN A 73 -3.45 -6.24 -11.22
C GLN A 73 -2.96 -5.23 -10.19
N TYR A 74 -2.95 -5.66 -8.93
CA TYR A 74 -2.48 -4.86 -7.79
C TYR A 74 -1.48 -5.67 -6.97
N LEU A 75 -0.49 -4.97 -6.44
CA LEU A 75 0.37 -5.46 -5.38
C LEU A 75 0.00 -4.74 -4.09
N ILE A 76 0.12 -5.43 -2.96
CA ILE A 76 -0.19 -4.85 -1.65
C ILE A 76 1.11 -4.57 -0.92
N LEU A 77 1.33 -3.31 -0.60
CA LEU A 77 2.48 -2.89 0.19
C LEU A 77 2.08 -2.98 1.66
N CYS A 78 2.76 -3.81 2.42
CA CYS A 78 2.33 -4.14 3.77
C CYS A 78 3.43 -4.05 4.83
N GLY A 79 4.61 -3.61 4.47
CA GLY A 79 5.70 -3.43 5.41
C GLY A 79 6.91 -2.78 4.77
N PHE A 80 7.88 -2.43 5.58
CA PHE A 80 9.14 -1.90 5.09
C PHE A 80 10.21 -2.02 6.16
N ASP A 81 11.45 -1.98 5.72
CA ASP A 81 12.60 -1.80 6.60
C ASP A 81 13.54 -0.77 5.98
N GLN A 82 14.78 -0.71 6.46
CA GLN A 82 15.76 0.28 6.04
C GLN A 82 16.03 0.24 4.53
N TYR A 83 15.95 -0.94 3.92
CA TYR A 83 16.36 -1.14 2.52
C TYR A 83 15.25 -1.68 1.62
N ASN A 84 14.17 -2.18 2.19
CA ASN A 84 13.17 -2.93 1.44
C ASN A 84 11.75 -2.50 1.77
N VAL A 85 10.86 -2.70 0.79
CA VAL A 85 9.41 -2.71 1.03
C VAL A 85 8.95 -4.17 1.00
N THR A 86 8.02 -4.52 1.88
CA THR A 86 7.41 -5.86 1.91
C THR A 86 6.15 -5.83 1.06
N VAL A 87 6.06 -6.75 0.12
CA VAL A 87 5.01 -6.79 -0.90
C VAL A 87 4.27 -8.11 -0.80
N PHE A 88 2.94 -8.04 -0.84
CA PHE A 88 2.08 -9.21 -0.97
C PHE A 88 1.42 -9.20 -2.34
N ASP A 89 1.53 -10.31 -3.07
CA ASP A 89 0.88 -10.49 -4.36
C ASP A 89 -0.40 -11.31 -4.15
N PRO A 90 -1.59 -10.70 -4.25
CA PRO A 90 -2.83 -11.44 -4.01
C PRO A 90 -3.12 -12.52 -5.04
N GLN A 91 -2.55 -12.45 -6.23
CA GLN A 91 -2.77 -13.47 -7.27
C GLN A 91 -2.05 -14.77 -6.97
N THR A 92 -0.85 -14.69 -6.42
CA THR A 92 -0.03 -15.87 -6.13
C THR A 92 -0.02 -16.23 -4.66
N GLY A 93 -0.43 -15.30 -3.79
CA GLY A 93 -0.30 -15.47 -2.34
C GLY A 93 1.11 -15.30 -1.84
N GLU A 94 2.03 -14.84 -2.69
CA GLU A 94 3.43 -14.69 -2.34
C GLU A 94 3.66 -13.41 -1.54
N LEU A 95 4.47 -13.52 -0.49
CA LEU A 95 4.95 -12.39 0.30
C LEU A 95 6.46 -12.31 0.12
N TYR A 96 6.94 -11.14 -0.29
CA TYR A 96 8.37 -10.98 -0.59
C TYR A 96 8.84 -9.56 -0.26
N LYS A 97 10.16 -9.40 -0.22
CA LYS A 97 10.79 -8.10 -0.04
C LYS A 97 11.39 -7.62 -1.35
N ALA A 98 11.23 -6.35 -1.64
CA ALA A 98 11.80 -5.69 -2.81
C ALA A 98 12.56 -4.45 -2.37
N GLY A 99 13.70 -4.17 -3.01
CA GLY A 99 14.53 -3.02 -2.64
C GLY A 99 13.78 -1.70 -2.78
N LEU A 100 14.00 -0.79 -1.84
CA LEU A 100 13.30 0.52 -1.83
C LEU A 100 13.60 1.34 -3.08
N ASN A 101 14.86 1.37 -3.51
CA ASN A 101 15.24 2.15 -4.69
C ASN A 101 14.64 1.58 -5.97
N ASP A 102 14.73 0.26 -6.14
CA ASP A 102 14.16 -0.41 -7.31
C ASP A 102 12.64 -0.28 -7.32
N SER A 103 12.00 -0.39 -6.16
CA SER A 103 10.56 -0.26 -6.05
C SER A 103 10.10 1.17 -6.35
N THR A 104 10.86 2.17 -5.91
CA THR A 104 10.56 3.57 -6.22
C THR A 104 10.52 3.78 -7.74
N GLU A 105 11.50 3.26 -8.46
CA GLU A 105 11.54 3.37 -9.92
C GLU A 105 10.43 2.55 -10.58
N PHE A 106 10.18 1.35 -10.08
CA PHE A 106 9.12 0.47 -10.59
C PHE A 106 7.76 1.14 -10.53
N PHE A 107 7.41 1.72 -9.38
CA PHE A 107 6.10 2.38 -9.22
C PHE A 107 6.02 3.71 -9.94
N ARG A 108 7.12 4.46 -9.99
CA ARG A 108 7.16 5.71 -10.74
C ARG A 108 6.89 5.48 -12.22
N ALA A 109 7.44 4.42 -12.80
CA ALA A 109 7.21 4.05 -14.18
C ALA A 109 5.73 3.72 -14.46
N ARG A 110 4.95 3.44 -13.40
CA ARG A 110 3.53 3.13 -13.45
C ARG A 110 2.68 4.25 -12.87
N GLU A 111 3.23 5.48 -12.90
CA GLU A 111 2.54 6.72 -12.47
C GLU A 111 2.20 6.76 -10.98
N ASN A 112 2.87 5.96 -10.15
CA ASN A 112 2.59 5.92 -8.71
C ASN A 112 1.10 5.76 -8.43
N ASP A 113 0.49 4.76 -9.01
CA ASP A 113 -0.95 4.55 -8.91
C ASP A 113 -1.29 3.80 -7.61
N PHE A 114 -1.33 4.55 -6.52
CA PHE A 114 -1.56 4.02 -5.17
C PHE A 114 -2.98 4.29 -4.69
N ILE A 115 -3.53 3.32 -3.98
CA ILE A 115 -4.85 3.43 -3.34
C ILE A 115 -4.71 2.85 -1.94
N CYS A 116 -5.31 3.50 -0.94
CA CYS A 116 -5.36 2.95 0.40
C CYS A 116 -6.73 3.16 1.04
N ALA A 117 -7.01 2.39 2.07
CA ALA A 117 -8.27 2.47 2.79
C ALA A 117 -7.99 2.74 4.27
N VAL A 118 -8.70 3.71 4.82
CA VAL A 118 -8.56 4.14 6.21
C VAL A 118 -9.88 3.95 6.92
N SER A 119 -9.84 3.42 8.14
CA SER A 119 -11.05 3.28 8.96
C SER A 119 -11.53 4.64 9.43
N LEU A 120 -12.84 4.83 9.42
CA LEU A 120 -13.45 6.01 10.02
C LEU A 120 -13.29 5.96 11.54
N PRO A 121 -13.06 7.12 12.20
CA PRO A 121 -12.96 7.16 13.67
C PRO A 121 -14.27 6.81 14.36
#